data_4824de9ac539aa5dc4e1dea23a3887b2
#
_entry.id   4824de9ac539aa5dc4e1dea23a3887b2
#
_cell.length_a   1.000
_cell.length_b   1.000
_cell.length_c   1.000
_cell.angle_alpha   90.00
_cell.angle_beta   90.00
_cell.angle_gamma   90.00
#
_symmetry.space_group_name_H-M   'P 1'
#
loop_
_entity.id
_entity.type
_entity.pdbx_description
1 polymer ?
#
loop_
_entity_poly.entity_id
_entity_poly.type
_entity_poly.pdbx_seq_one_letter_code
_entity_poly.pdbx_strand_id
1 'polypeptide(L)'
;DPERQRQLPPTSRPQPMGQRQPQRPEAVKLHTSGDVHRKMDIVIVPEGYGVADSAKMMEDFQQFVSFIFSNSPFKERKEDFNIYGVKVFGRESGISNPKKGVHVQSAVGASYNTFGAERYLMTFNLFKLHDCLAGLPCDQIIIMANSDIYGGGAIYNFYAISSLSKRSEHVLTHELGHSIGGLADEYVDEALSYGDMLALTHEPIEPNITTLVNFESKWKTMMANDSTLGTYEGAGYHAKGIYRPTPHCMMRDYAPFCPVCTRRLNEIFDLYCR
;
A
#
# COMPACT_ATOMS: atom_id res chain seq x y z
N ASP A 1 37.26 15.14 49.99
CA ASP A 1 36.54 13.96 50.50
C ASP A 1 36.06 13.10 49.31
N PRO A 2 36.74 11.95 49.02
CA PRO A 2 36.51 11.21 47.77
C PRO A 2 35.64 9.95 47.96
N GLU A 3 34.57 10.01 48.74
CA GLU A 3 33.70 8.83 48.92
C GLU A 3 32.22 9.17 48.92
N ARG A 4 31.66 9.50 47.75
CA ARG A 4 30.26 9.24 47.43
C ARG A 4 30.12 8.37 46.21
N GLN A 5 30.48 7.10 46.35
CA GLN A 5 29.99 6.07 45.44
C GLN A 5 28.47 5.98 45.57
N ARG A 6 27.74 6.58 44.62
CA ARG A 6 26.30 6.34 44.48
C ARG A 6 26.12 4.85 44.15
N GLN A 7 25.70 4.07 45.10
CA GLN A 7 25.17 2.74 44.86
C GLN A 7 23.94 2.89 43.96
N LEU A 8 24.05 2.46 42.71
CA LEU A 8 22.88 2.30 41.86
C LEU A 8 22.03 1.19 42.47
N PRO A 9 20.69 1.35 42.52
CA PRO A 9 19.83 0.28 42.98
C PRO A 9 20.04 -0.95 42.11
N PRO A 10 19.92 -2.16 42.69
CA PRO A 10 20.10 -3.40 41.92
C PRO A 10 19.12 -3.38 40.75
N THR A 11 19.64 -3.40 39.53
CA THR A 11 18.85 -3.60 38.34
C THR A 11 18.19 -4.95 38.48
N SER A 12 16.87 -4.97 38.73
CA SER A 12 16.09 -6.19 38.62
C SER A 12 16.36 -6.78 37.25
N ARG A 13 16.95 -7.97 37.19
CA ARG A 13 17.09 -8.71 35.92
C ARG A 13 15.71 -8.73 35.28
N PRO A 14 15.59 -8.33 33.99
CA PRO A 14 14.35 -8.52 33.28
C PRO A 14 13.97 -9.98 33.42
N GLN A 15 12.79 -10.27 33.96
CA GLN A 15 12.26 -11.61 33.92
C GLN A 15 12.22 -12.02 32.42
N PRO A 16 12.62 -13.26 32.07
CA PRO A 16 12.49 -13.71 30.69
C PRO A 16 11.03 -13.52 30.33
N MET A 17 10.77 -12.67 29.34
CA MET A 17 9.45 -12.54 28.74
C MET A 17 9.08 -13.96 28.31
N GLY A 18 8.06 -14.51 28.98
CA GLY A 18 7.56 -15.84 28.64
C GLY A 18 7.40 -15.85 27.14
N GLN A 19 7.99 -16.84 26.48
CA GLN A 19 7.91 -17.06 25.05
C GLN A 19 6.42 -17.15 24.68
N ARG A 20 5.76 -16.01 24.43
CA ARG A 20 4.54 -15.99 23.68
C ARG A 20 4.94 -16.40 22.28
N GLN A 21 4.80 -17.68 21.97
CA GLN A 21 4.72 -18.06 20.56
C GLN A 21 3.60 -17.22 19.98
N PRO A 22 3.86 -16.38 18.98
CA PRO A 22 2.79 -15.63 18.34
C PRO A 22 1.77 -16.66 17.88
N GLN A 23 0.53 -16.57 18.38
CA GLN A 23 -0.56 -17.40 17.87
C GLN A 23 -0.65 -17.08 16.40
N ARG A 24 -0.41 -18.08 15.54
CA ARG A 24 -0.58 -17.91 14.09
C ARG A 24 -2.01 -17.47 13.86
N PRO A 25 -2.24 -16.34 13.17
CA PRO A 25 -3.59 -15.91 12.86
C PRO A 25 -4.28 -16.95 11.99
N GLU A 26 -5.57 -17.13 12.19
CA GLU A 26 -6.37 -17.97 11.29
C GLU A 26 -6.40 -17.32 9.90
N ALA A 27 -5.98 -18.05 8.89
CA ALA A 27 -5.97 -17.60 7.52
C ALA A 27 -7.09 -18.23 6.70
N VAL A 28 -7.68 -17.43 5.81
CA VAL A 28 -8.71 -17.86 4.86
C VAL A 28 -8.13 -17.74 3.45
N LYS A 29 -8.25 -18.82 2.67
CA LYS A 29 -7.91 -18.77 1.23
C LYS A 29 -9.05 -18.09 0.48
N LEU A 30 -8.77 -16.93 -0.11
CA LEU A 30 -9.75 -16.13 -0.85
C LEU A 30 -9.67 -16.38 -2.36
N HIS A 31 -8.44 -16.57 -2.86
CA HIS A 31 -8.15 -16.93 -4.25
C HIS A 31 -6.88 -17.76 -4.27
N THR A 32 -6.85 -18.83 -5.05
CA THR A 32 -5.67 -19.71 -5.17
C THR A 32 -5.49 -20.15 -6.62
N SER A 33 -4.35 -19.83 -7.20
CA SER A 33 -3.99 -20.15 -8.58
C SER A 33 -2.83 -21.14 -8.70
N GLY A 34 -2.10 -21.38 -7.62
CA GLY A 34 -1.01 -22.36 -7.65
C GLY A 34 -0.02 -22.31 -6.51
N ASP A 35 1.19 -22.82 -6.79
CA ASP A 35 2.28 -22.92 -5.83
C ASP A 35 2.79 -21.53 -5.41
N VAL A 36 2.95 -21.33 -4.11
CA VAL A 36 3.47 -20.11 -3.48
C VAL A 36 4.86 -19.68 -3.99
N HIS A 37 5.67 -20.61 -4.51
CA HIS A 37 6.97 -20.29 -5.11
C HIS A 37 6.89 -19.84 -6.57
N ARG A 38 5.69 -19.82 -7.15
CA ARG A 38 5.45 -19.52 -8.57
C ARG A 38 4.30 -18.53 -8.79
N LYS A 39 3.80 -17.95 -7.73
CA LYS A 39 2.70 -16.97 -7.73
C LYS A 39 3.05 -15.82 -6.82
N MET A 40 2.45 -14.66 -7.05
CA MET A 40 2.52 -13.56 -6.11
C MET A 40 1.48 -13.80 -5.01
N ASP A 41 1.95 -13.93 -3.78
CA ASP A 41 1.12 -14.17 -2.61
C ASP A 41 0.72 -12.85 -1.95
N ILE A 42 -0.58 -12.55 -1.95
CA ILE A 42 -1.15 -11.34 -1.35
C ILE A 42 -1.83 -11.74 -0.04
N VAL A 43 -1.56 -11.01 1.04
CA VAL A 43 -2.29 -11.16 2.30
C VAL A 43 -3.11 -9.91 2.59
N ILE A 44 -4.43 -10.08 2.76
CA ILE A 44 -5.36 -9.02 3.17
C ILE A 44 -5.47 -9.04 4.69
N VAL A 45 -5.06 -7.93 5.32
CA VAL A 45 -5.15 -7.70 6.77
C VAL A 45 -6.34 -6.78 7.05
N PRO A 46 -7.38 -7.24 7.76
CA PRO A 46 -8.52 -6.42 8.11
C PRO A 46 -8.14 -5.45 9.23
N GLU A 47 -8.57 -4.20 9.11
CA GLU A 47 -8.32 -3.13 10.05
C GLU A 47 -9.63 -2.44 10.44
N GLY A 48 -9.82 -2.19 11.74
CA GLY A 48 -11.03 -1.57 12.26
C GLY A 48 -12.24 -2.50 12.34
N TYR A 49 -12.03 -3.80 12.39
CA TYR A 49 -13.06 -4.81 12.67
C TYR A 49 -12.94 -5.29 14.11
N GLY A 50 -14.04 -5.23 14.85
CA GLY A 50 -14.20 -5.94 16.13
C GLY A 50 -14.72 -7.37 15.90
N VAL A 51 -14.73 -8.18 16.95
CA VAL A 51 -15.22 -9.58 16.85
C VAL A 51 -16.67 -9.66 16.34
N ALA A 52 -17.50 -8.68 16.68
CA ALA A 52 -18.90 -8.60 16.21
C ALA A 52 -18.99 -8.37 14.68
N ASP A 53 -17.95 -7.83 14.05
CA ASP A 53 -17.93 -7.53 12.61
C ASP A 53 -17.47 -8.74 11.76
N SER A 54 -17.32 -9.92 12.35
CA SER A 54 -16.72 -11.10 11.67
C SER A 54 -17.44 -11.46 10.36
N ALA A 55 -18.78 -11.40 10.33
CA ALA A 55 -19.54 -11.68 9.11
C ALA A 55 -19.28 -10.63 8.03
N LYS A 56 -19.35 -9.34 8.38
CA LYS A 56 -19.04 -8.23 7.48
C LYS A 56 -17.62 -8.34 6.92
N MET A 57 -16.64 -8.66 7.77
CA MET A 57 -15.25 -8.84 7.37
C MET A 57 -15.09 -9.88 6.26
N MET A 58 -15.85 -10.99 6.34
CA MET A 58 -15.80 -12.05 5.32
C MET A 58 -16.40 -11.59 3.98
N GLU A 59 -17.48 -10.80 4.01
CA GLU A 59 -18.08 -10.19 2.82
C GLU A 59 -17.13 -9.18 2.19
N ASP A 60 -16.51 -8.33 3.00
CA ASP A 60 -15.57 -7.30 2.57
C ASP A 60 -14.30 -7.91 1.96
N PHE A 61 -13.81 -9.06 2.46
CA PHE A 61 -12.73 -9.80 1.81
C PHE A 61 -13.06 -10.17 0.37
N GLN A 62 -14.26 -10.72 0.11
CA GLN A 62 -14.68 -11.07 -1.25
C GLN A 62 -14.79 -9.83 -2.15
N GLN A 63 -15.27 -8.73 -1.60
CA GLN A 63 -15.34 -7.48 -2.31
C GLN A 63 -13.95 -6.95 -2.68
N PHE A 64 -12.97 -7.00 -1.78
CA PHE A 64 -11.60 -6.58 -2.06
C PHE A 64 -10.93 -7.45 -3.12
N VAL A 65 -11.15 -8.77 -3.09
CA VAL A 65 -10.69 -9.66 -4.16
C VAL A 65 -11.28 -9.26 -5.52
N SER A 66 -12.57 -8.90 -5.55
CA SER A 66 -13.20 -8.43 -6.79
C SER A 66 -12.60 -7.12 -7.28
N PHE A 67 -12.27 -6.19 -6.39
CA PHE A 67 -11.62 -4.92 -6.71
C PHE A 67 -10.21 -5.11 -7.29
N ILE A 68 -9.40 -6.02 -6.72
CA ILE A 68 -8.07 -6.33 -7.23
C ILE A 68 -8.15 -6.76 -8.70
N PHE A 69 -9.13 -7.59 -9.06
CA PHE A 69 -9.27 -8.15 -10.40
C PHE A 69 -10.22 -7.38 -11.32
N SER A 70 -10.65 -6.17 -10.95
CA SER A 70 -11.53 -5.34 -11.78
C SER A 70 -10.81 -4.59 -12.90
N ASN A 71 -9.52 -4.27 -12.68
CA ASN A 71 -8.73 -3.42 -13.58
C ASN A 71 -7.52 -4.16 -14.17
N SER A 72 -7.18 -3.83 -15.43
CA SER A 72 -5.93 -4.26 -16.07
C SER A 72 -4.72 -3.62 -15.37
N PRO A 73 -3.56 -4.32 -15.24
CA PRO A 73 -3.28 -5.66 -15.75
C PRO A 73 -3.66 -6.80 -14.78
N PHE A 74 -4.16 -6.52 -13.60
CA PHE A 74 -4.53 -7.53 -12.58
C PHE A 74 -5.61 -8.48 -13.10
N LYS A 75 -6.58 -7.95 -13.86
CA LYS A 75 -7.69 -8.72 -14.43
C LYS A 75 -7.21 -9.83 -15.34
N GLU A 76 -6.31 -9.54 -16.26
CA GLU A 76 -5.77 -10.49 -17.24
C GLU A 76 -4.78 -11.47 -16.59
N ARG A 77 -4.13 -11.04 -15.52
CA ARG A 77 -3.09 -11.79 -14.81
C ARG A 77 -3.61 -12.49 -13.55
N LYS A 78 -4.95 -12.66 -13.42
CA LYS A 78 -5.60 -13.24 -12.24
C LYS A 78 -4.99 -14.57 -11.78
N GLU A 79 -4.56 -15.40 -12.72
CA GLU A 79 -3.95 -16.70 -12.44
C GLU A 79 -2.50 -16.60 -11.91
N ASP A 80 -1.94 -15.43 -11.80
CA ASP A 80 -0.61 -15.20 -11.25
C ASP A 80 -0.62 -14.91 -9.74
N PHE A 81 -1.79 -14.87 -9.11
CA PHE A 81 -1.93 -14.49 -7.70
C PHE A 81 -2.51 -15.60 -6.85
N ASN A 82 -2.05 -15.69 -5.61
CA ASN A 82 -2.80 -16.28 -4.51
C ASN A 82 -3.19 -15.14 -3.55
N ILE A 83 -4.38 -15.20 -2.96
CA ILE A 83 -4.87 -14.21 -2.02
C ILE A 83 -5.38 -14.89 -0.76
N TYR A 84 -4.87 -14.45 0.38
CA TYR A 84 -5.25 -14.89 1.70
C TYR A 84 -5.86 -13.75 2.50
N GLY A 85 -6.85 -14.01 3.33
CA GLY A 85 -7.32 -13.11 4.37
C GLY A 85 -6.87 -13.61 5.74
N VAL A 86 -6.51 -12.75 6.66
CA VAL A 86 -6.23 -13.13 8.05
C VAL A 86 -7.36 -12.68 8.97
N LYS A 87 -7.80 -13.55 9.90
CA LYS A 87 -8.81 -13.20 10.87
C LYS A 87 -8.15 -12.56 12.09
N VAL A 88 -8.00 -11.25 12.05
CA VAL A 88 -7.53 -10.44 13.18
C VAL A 88 -8.56 -9.37 13.51
N PHE A 89 -8.70 -9.08 14.80
CA PHE A 89 -9.69 -8.17 15.32
C PHE A 89 -9.05 -7.12 16.23
N GLY A 90 -9.51 -5.88 16.10
CA GLY A 90 -9.23 -4.83 17.06
C GLY A 90 -10.05 -5.02 18.34
N ARG A 91 -9.69 -4.27 19.39
CA ARG A 91 -10.54 -4.15 20.58
C ARG A 91 -11.81 -3.37 20.30
N GLU A 92 -11.74 -2.48 19.33
CA GLU A 92 -12.82 -1.59 18.91
C GLU A 92 -12.96 -1.63 17.40
N SER A 93 -14.18 -1.42 16.91
CA SER A 93 -14.48 -1.26 15.49
C SER A 93 -14.24 0.19 15.05
N GLY A 94 -13.86 0.37 13.78
CA GLY A 94 -13.61 1.68 13.17
C GLY A 94 -12.13 2.04 13.07
N ILE A 95 -11.88 3.24 12.53
CA ILE A 95 -10.53 3.74 12.23
C ILE A 95 -10.30 5.07 12.95
N SER A 96 -9.11 5.26 13.49
CA SER A 96 -8.72 6.52 14.13
C SER A 96 -8.74 7.68 13.13
N ASN A 97 -9.30 8.83 13.58
CA ASN A 97 -9.31 10.09 12.83
C ASN A 97 -9.00 11.25 13.79
N PRO A 98 -7.72 11.55 14.04
CA PRO A 98 -7.30 12.52 15.04
C PRO A 98 -7.87 13.93 14.84
N LYS A 99 -8.01 14.40 13.60
CA LYS A 99 -8.64 15.71 13.32
C LYS A 99 -10.11 15.79 13.77
N LYS A 100 -10.78 14.64 13.88
CA LYS A 100 -12.16 14.54 14.40
C LYS A 100 -12.21 14.11 15.85
N GLY A 101 -11.06 14.02 16.55
CA GLY A 101 -10.99 13.55 17.92
C GLY A 101 -11.32 12.06 18.10
N VAL A 102 -11.31 11.27 17.03
CA VAL A 102 -11.62 9.82 17.05
C VAL A 102 -10.34 9.02 17.22
N HIS A 103 -10.25 8.24 18.30
CA HIS A 103 -9.13 7.36 18.61
C HIS A 103 -9.66 5.95 18.84
N VAL A 104 -9.20 4.97 18.07
CA VAL A 104 -9.70 3.58 18.06
C VAL A 104 -8.53 2.61 18.30
N GLN A 105 -8.76 1.63 19.16
CA GLN A 105 -7.81 0.52 19.40
C GLN A 105 -8.05 -0.61 18.40
N SER A 106 -7.72 -0.35 17.15
CA SER A 106 -7.86 -1.28 16.04
C SER A 106 -6.71 -2.30 15.96
N ALA A 107 -6.79 -3.25 15.02
CA ALA A 107 -5.87 -4.39 14.93
C ALA A 107 -4.42 -3.96 14.67
N VAL A 108 -4.19 -3.11 13.67
CA VAL A 108 -2.85 -2.63 13.30
C VAL A 108 -2.68 -1.12 13.47
N GLY A 109 -3.67 -0.45 14.06
CA GLY A 109 -3.58 0.96 14.45
C GLY A 109 -3.47 1.93 13.28
N ALA A 110 -4.18 1.68 12.18
CA ALA A 110 -4.23 2.62 11.09
C ALA A 110 -4.99 3.90 11.47
N SER A 111 -4.57 5.02 10.90
CA SER A 111 -5.14 6.33 11.18
C SER A 111 -5.23 7.19 9.93
N TYR A 112 -6.32 7.94 9.82
CA TYR A 112 -6.43 9.05 8.89
C TYR A 112 -5.51 10.21 9.31
N ASN A 113 -5.42 11.22 8.48
CA ASN A 113 -4.67 12.44 8.68
C ASN A 113 -3.14 12.27 8.72
N THR A 114 -2.64 11.19 8.19
CA THR A 114 -1.20 10.97 8.04
C THR A 114 -0.60 12.11 7.21
N PHE A 115 0.55 12.62 7.66
CA PHE A 115 1.23 13.77 7.06
C PHE A 115 0.36 15.03 6.92
N GLY A 116 -0.69 15.16 7.73
CA GLY A 116 -1.59 16.30 7.72
C GLY A 116 -2.69 16.28 6.65
N ALA A 117 -2.68 15.32 5.72
CA ALA A 117 -3.69 15.18 4.68
C ALA A 117 -4.84 14.28 5.15
N GLU A 118 -6.08 14.76 5.03
CA GLU A 118 -7.27 14.05 5.56
C GLU A 118 -7.47 12.66 4.97
N ARG A 119 -7.17 12.50 3.68
CA ARG A 119 -7.36 11.26 2.94
C ARG A 119 -6.25 10.22 3.16
N TYR A 120 -5.10 10.62 3.69
CA TYR A 120 -4.01 9.66 3.90
C TYR A 120 -4.29 8.79 5.11
N LEU A 121 -4.52 7.52 4.80
CA LEU A 121 -4.81 6.46 5.74
C LEU A 121 -3.61 5.53 5.77
N MET A 122 -2.92 5.45 6.90
CA MET A 122 -1.69 4.64 7.01
C MET A 122 -1.53 4.04 8.41
N THR A 123 -0.68 3.02 8.53
CA THR A 123 -0.19 2.51 9.80
C THR A 123 1.33 2.49 9.83
N PHE A 124 1.89 2.83 10.98
CA PHE A 124 3.32 2.67 11.29
C PHE A 124 3.58 1.63 12.37
N ASN A 125 2.55 0.85 12.74
CA ASN A 125 2.68 -0.23 13.70
C ASN A 125 3.18 -1.51 13.02
N LEU A 126 4.42 -1.46 12.52
CA LEU A 126 5.03 -2.47 11.69
C LEU A 126 5.09 -3.85 12.36
N PHE A 127 5.40 -3.87 13.66
CA PHE A 127 5.47 -5.14 14.41
C PHE A 127 4.12 -5.85 14.44
N LYS A 128 3.04 -5.14 14.77
CA LYS A 128 1.69 -5.73 14.76
C LYS A 128 1.27 -6.18 13.37
N LEU A 129 1.62 -5.39 12.34
CA LEU A 129 1.32 -5.75 10.97
C LEU A 129 2.03 -7.06 10.58
N HIS A 130 3.32 -7.20 10.90
CA HIS A 130 4.07 -8.43 10.63
C HIS A 130 3.60 -9.62 11.47
N ASP A 131 3.19 -9.39 12.72
CA ASP A 131 2.61 -10.45 13.56
C ASP A 131 1.34 -11.05 12.92
N CYS A 132 0.54 -10.23 12.22
CA CYS A 132 -0.64 -10.70 11.48
C CYS A 132 -0.30 -11.61 10.29
N LEU A 133 0.94 -11.62 9.82
CA LEU A 133 1.39 -12.41 8.66
C LEU A 133 2.12 -13.70 9.07
N ALA A 134 2.29 -13.93 10.36
CA ALA A 134 3.15 -15.00 10.86
C ALA A 134 2.79 -16.39 10.30
N GLY A 135 3.72 -16.98 9.53
CA GLY A 135 3.58 -18.31 8.94
C GLY A 135 2.75 -18.39 7.68
N LEU A 136 2.45 -17.25 7.05
CA LEU A 136 1.82 -17.18 5.72
C LEU A 136 2.83 -16.82 4.64
N PRO A 137 2.68 -17.33 3.41
CA PRO A 137 3.37 -16.77 2.26
C PRO A 137 2.82 -15.36 2.02
N CYS A 138 3.72 -14.40 1.82
CA CYS A 138 3.32 -13.00 1.66
C CYS A 138 4.39 -12.22 0.89
N ASP A 139 4.06 -11.82 -0.33
CA ASP A 139 4.87 -10.93 -1.16
C ASP A 139 4.33 -9.50 -1.10
N GLN A 140 3.01 -9.35 -0.94
CA GLN A 140 2.33 -8.06 -0.86
C GLN A 140 1.28 -8.05 0.23
N ILE A 141 1.22 -6.97 0.99
CA ILE A 141 0.21 -6.75 2.03
C ILE A 141 -0.84 -5.77 1.51
N ILE A 142 -2.12 -6.10 1.72
CA ILE A 142 -3.23 -5.18 1.58
C ILE A 142 -3.89 -5.00 2.93
N ILE A 143 -4.06 -3.77 3.39
CA ILE A 143 -4.81 -3.45 4.61
C ILE A 143 -6.20 -2.99 4.20
N MET A 144 -7.21 -3.75 4.59
CA MET A 144 -8.61 -3.48 4.33
C MET A 144 -9.23 -2.74 5.53
N ALA A 145 -9.47 -1.44 5.38
CA ALA A 145 -9.92 -0.59 6.49
C ALA A 145 -11.44 -0.45 6.52
N ASN A 146 -12.06 -0.89 7.62
CA ASN A 146 -13.50 -0.80 7.87
C ASN A 146 -13.95 0.64 8.13
N SER A 147 -14.07 1.41 7.08
CA SER A 147 -14.49 2.81 7.12
C SER A 147 -15.10 3.25 5.79
N ASP A 148 -16.22 3.97 5.85
CA ASP A 148 -16.88 4.56 4.68
C ASP A 148 -16.25 5.90 4.26
N ILE A 149 -15.30 6.42 5.05
CA ILE A 149 -14.59 7.65 4.75
C ILE A 149 -13.56 7.37 3.65
N TYR A 150 -13.54 8.20 2.62
CA TYR A 150 -12.55 8.13 1.55
C TYR A 150 -11.13 8.22 2.11
N GLY A 151 -10.27 7.27 1.73
CA GLY A 151 -8.86 7.29 2.11
C GLY A 151 -8.12 6.04 1.68
N GLY A 152 -6.84 6.23 1.49
CA GLY A 152 -5.88 5.19 1.14
C GLY A 152 -4.46 5.67 1.35
N GLY A 153 -3.52 4.83 1.01
CA GLY A 153 -2.10 5.09 1.06
C GLY A 153 -1.31 3.83 0.71
N ALA A 154 -0.05 4.01 0.37
CA ALA A 154 0.82 2.88 0.09
C ALA A 154 2.27 3.17 0.44
N ILE A 155 3.02 2.11 0.70
CA ILE A 155 4.48 2.14 0.77
C ILE A 155 4.99 1.10 -0.23
N TYR A 156 5.87 1.55 -1.13
CA TYR A 156 6.46 0.69 -2.15
C TYR A 156 7.12 -0.54 -1.53
N ASN A 157 6.86 -1.69 -2.16
CA ASN A 157 7.37 -3.00 -1.74
C ASN A 157 7.03 -3.35 -0.28
N PHE A 158 5.92 -2.83 0.24
CA PHE A 158 5.49 -3.12 1.60
C PHE A 158 3.99 -3.34 1.70
N TYR A 159 3.16 -2.29 1.70
CA TYR A 159 1.70 -2.46 1.75
C TYR A 159 0.95 -1.40 0.96
N ALA A 160 -0.29 -1.75 0.58
CA ALA A 160 -1.35 -0.83 0.20
C ALA A 160 -2.46 -0.86 1.25
N ILE A 161 -3.10 0.28 1.51
CA ILE A 161 -4.29 0.38 2.37
C ILE A 161 -5.39 1.14 1.65
N SER A 162 -6.62 0.65 1.75
CA SER A 162 -7.81 1.32 1.26
C SER A 162 -8.98 1.16 2.22
N SER A 163 -9.80 2.22 2.33
CA SER A 163 -11.08 2.18 3.04
C SER A 163 -12.16 1.46 2.22
N LEU A 164 -13.36 1.30 2.80
CA LEU A 164 -14.55 0.74 2.14
C LEU A 164 -15.48 1.84 1.59
N SER A 165 -14.94 2.99 1.24
CA SER A 165 -15.71 4.07 0.63
C SER A 165 -16.27 3.68 -0.74
N LYS A 166 -17.20 4.45 -1.28
CA LYS A 166 -17.75 4.22 -2.65
C LYS A 166 -16.71 4.25 -3.77
N ARG A 167 -15.49 4.69 -3.49
CA ARG A 167 -14.36 4.78 -4.44
C ARG A 167 -13.29 3.74 -4.21
N SER A 168 -13.51 2.79 -3.31
CA SER A 168 -12.49 1.81 -2.87
C SER A 168 -11.91 0.99 -3.99
N GLU A 169 -12.69 0.61 -4.99
CA GLU A 169 -12.19 -0.13 -6.16
C GLU A 169 -11.07 0.65 -6.87
N HIS A 170 -11.31 1.93 -7.15
CA HIS A 170 -10.31 2.78 -7.77
C HIS A 170 -9.13 3.05 -6.83
N VAL A 171 -9.40 3.41 -5.56
CA VAL A 171 -8.35 3.70 -4.58
C VAL A 171 -7.44 2.50 -4.39
N LEU A 172 -7.99 1.30 -4.19
CA LEU A 172 -7.19 0.09 -4.01
C LEU A 172 -6.29 -0.17 -5.23
N THR A 173 -6.83 -0.06 -6.44
CA THR A 173 -6.05 -0.27 -7.67
C THR A 173 -4.93 0.77 -7.80
N HIS A 174 -5.19 2.03 -7.49
CA HIS A 174 -4.21 3.11 -7.46
C HIS A 174 -3.10 2.82 -6.45
N GLU A 175 -3.46 2.47 -5.21
CA GLU A 175 -2.48 2.16 -4.15
C GLU A 175 -1.65 0.90 -4.45
N LEU A 176 -2.21 -0.07 -5.18
CA LEU A 176 -1.45 -1.21 -5.70
C LEU A 176 -0.43 -0.77 -6.77
N GLY A 177 -0.72 0.26 -7.54
CA GLY A 177 0.25 0.89 -8.45
C GLY A 177 1.48 1.39 -7.70
N HIS A 178 1.30 2.04 -6.56
CA HIS A 178 2.40 2.47 -5.70
C HIS A 178 3.12 1.28 -5.05
N SER A 179 2.38 0.42 -4.36
CA SER A 179 2.98 -0.61 -3.49
C SER A 179 3.66 -1.73 -4.26
N ILE A 180 3.14 -2.14 -5.41
CA ILE A 180 3.71 -3.19 -6.27
C ILE A 180 4.61 -2.58 -7.35
N GLY A 181 4.11 -1.59 -8.08
CA GLY A 181 4.80 -1.03 -9.24
C GLY A 181 5.90 -0.02 -8.91
N GLY A 182 5.89 0.56 -7.71
CA GLY A 182 6.72 1.72 -7.38
C GLY A 182 6.38 2.92 -8.26
N LEU A 183 5.10 3.05 -8.65
CA LEU A 183 4.62 4.15 -9.48
C LEU A 183 4.46 5.41 -8.64
N ALA A 184 4.74 6.57 -9.23
CA ALA A 184 4.46 7.86 -8.63
C ALA A 184 3.03 8.32 -8.95
N ASP A 185 2.51 9.24 -8.15
CA ASP A 185 1.34 10.02 -8.50
C ASP A 185 1.61 10.90 -9.73
N GLU A 186 0.69 10.88 -10.69
CA GLU A 186 0.77 11.68 -11.92
C GLU A 186 -0.08 12.97 -11.84
N TYR A 187 -0.61 13.31 -10.67
CA TYR A 187 -1.36 14.55 -10.45
C TYR A 187 -0.50 15.65 -9.82
N VAL A 188 -1.03 16.86 -9.85
CA VAL A 188 -0.44 18.07 -9.27
C VAL A 188 -1.18 18.38 -7.96
N ASP A 189 -0.44 18.58 -6.89
CA ASP A 189 -0.97 19.04 -5.60
C ASP A 189 0.15 19.78 -4.83
N GLU A 190 0.38 21.03 -5.17
CA GLU A 190 1.46 21.84 -4.58
C GLU A 190 1.24 22.16 -3.09
N ALA A 191 0.07 21.85 -2.54
CA ALA A 191 -0.19 21.96 -1.11
C ALA A 191 0.40 20.81 -0.28
N LEU A 192 0.82 19.72 -0.92
CA LEU A 192 1.45 18.58 -0.27
C LEU A 192 2.96 18.78 -0.19
N SER A 193 3.51 18.67 1.00
CA SER A 193 4.97 18.74 1.24
C SER A 193 5.79 17.63 0.59
N TYR A 194 5.16 16.64 -0.03
CA TYR A 194 5.84 15.59 -0.78
C TYR A 194 6.54 16.06 -2.04
N GLY A 195 6.08 17.13 -2.66
CA GLY A 195 6.75 17.73 -3.80
C GLY A 195 8.21 18.03 -3.51
N ASP A 196 8.51 18.47 -2.31
CA ASP A 196 9.88 18.79 -1.87
C ASP A 196 10.82 17.58 -1.83
N MET A 197 10.29 16.35 -1.85
CA MET A 197 11.08 15.12 -1.86
C MET A 197 11.58 14.74 -3.26
N LEU A 198 11.02 15.32 -4.33
CA LEU A 198 11.42 15.07 -5.71
C LEU A 198 12.32 16.22 -6.20
N ALA A 199 13.63 15.97 -6.26
CA ALA A 199 14.58 16.95 -6.76
C ALA A 199 14.49 17.07 -8.29
N LEU A 200 14.14 18.26 -8.80
CA LEU A 200 14.02 18.52 -10.24
C LEU A 200 15.35 18.38 -11.02
N THR A 201 16.47 18.28 -10.31
CA THR A 201 17.81 18.14 -10.88
C THR A 201 18.26 16.69 -11.09
N HIS A 202 17.46 15.74 -10.65
CA HIS A 202 17.73 14.31 -10.74
C HIS A 202 16.57 13.60 -11.42
N GLU A 203 16.86 12.49 -12.09
CA GLU A 203 15.82 11.62 -12.63
C GLU A 203 15.16 10.85 -11.48
N PRO A 204 13.81 10.91 -11.33
CA PRO A 204 13.10 10.12 -10.33
C PRO A 204 13.33 8.62 -10.52
N ILE A 205 13.28 7.85 -9.43
CA ILE A 205 13.35 6.38 -9.52
C ILE A 205 12.06 5.78 -10.06
N GLU A 206 10.93 6.44 -9.85
CA GLU A 206 9.62 6.00 -10.27
C GLU A 206 9.52 5.93 -11.80
N PRO A 207 9.05 4.81 -12.38
CA PRO A 207 9.17 4.57 -13.82
C PRO A 207 8.21 5.43 -14.67
N ASN A 208 7.15 5.96 -14.08
CA ASN A 208 6.07 6.68 -14.77
C ASN A 208 6.16 8.21 -14.69
N ILE A 209 7.24 8.75 -14.12
CA ILE A 209 7.53 10.19 -14.13
C ILE A 209 8.96 10.45 -14.55
N THR A 210 9.25 11.65 -15.08
CA THR A 210 10.59 12.06 -15.52
C THR A 210 10.79 13.55 -15.33
N THR A 211 12.03 13.95 -14.99
CA THR A 211 12.51 15.33 -15.06
C THR A 211 13.18 15.64 -16.40
N LEU A 212 13.22 14.67 -17.31
CA LEU A 212 13.97 14.68 -18.57
C LEU A 212 15.50 14.69 -18.42
N VAL A 213 16.03 14.60 -17.21
CA VAL A 213 17.49 14.56 -16.95
C VAL A 213 18.10 13.28 -17.51
N ASN A 214 17.41 12.14 -17.39
CA ASN A 214 17.81 10.88 -18.00
C ASN A 214 16.59 10.16 -18.61
N PHE A 215 15.91 10.82 -19.55
CA PHE A 215 14.68 10.30 -20.17
C PHE A 215 14.88 8.98 -20.94
N GLU A 216 16.10 8.66 -21.39
CA GLU A 216 16.42 7.38 -22.02
C GLU A 216 16.13 6.18 -21.10
N SER A 217 16.26 6.34 -19.79
CA SER A 217 15.98 5.30 -18.80
C SER A 217 14.47 5.09 -18.53
N LYS A 218 13.60 5.89 -19.14
CA LYS A 218 12.16 5.91 -18.93
C LYS A 218 11.41 5.25 -20.10
N TRP A 219 10.39 5.92 -20.61
CA TRP A 219 9.55 5.39 -21.70
C TRP A 219 9.90 5.95 -23.08
N LYS A 220 11.03 6.66 -23.24
CA LYS A 220 11.41 7.27 -24.52
C LYS A 220 11.42 6.24 -25.67
N THR A 221 11.98 5.07 -25.44
CA THR A 221 12.02 3.99 -26.45
C THR A 221 10.63 3.43 -26.78
N MET A 222 9.68 3.47 -25.85
CA MET A 222 8.30 3.03 -26.11
C MET A 222 7.57 3.99 -27.05
N MET A 223 7.86 5.29 -27.00
CA MET A 223 7.22 6.30 -27.85
C MET A 223 7.43 6.04 -29.35
N ALA A 224 8.48 5.33 -29.72
CA ALA A 224 8.72 4.97 -31.12
C ALA A 224 7.64 4.01 -31.69
N ASN A 225 7.01 3.23 -30.82
CA ASN A 225 6.04 2.19 -31.19
C ASN A 225 4.63 2.47 -30.64
N ASP A 226 4.45 3.50 -29.84
CA ASP A 226 3.16 3.84 -29.23
C ASP A 226 2.94 5.37 -29.29
N SER A 227 2.10 5.79 -30.24
CA SER A 227 1.76 7.21 -30.45
C SER A 227 0.88 7.82 -29.35
N THR A 228 0.38 7.02 -28.41
CA THR A 228 -0.38 7.52 -27.25
C THR A 228 0.52 8.06 -26.16
N LEU A 229 1.81 7.72 -26.19
CA LEU A 229 2.81 8.17 -25.23
C LEU A 229 3.40 9.51 -25.64
N GLY A 230 3.62 10.35 -24.65
CA GLY A 230 4.24 11.67 -24.79
C GLY A 230 5.01 12.07 -23.53
N THR A 231 5.22 13.38 -23.40
CA THR A 231 5.76 14.02 -22.19
C THR A 231 4.82 15.16 -21.80
N TYR A 232 3.94 14.87 -20.86
CA TYR A 232 2.92 15.81 -20.38
C TYR A 232 3.37 16.42 -19.06
N GLU A 233 3.59 17.73 -19.04
CA GLU A 233 4.04 18.44 -17.83
C GLU A 233 3.00 18.39 -16.71
N GLY A 234 3.47 18.30 -15.47
CA GLY A 234 2.67 18.21 -14.25
C GLY A 234 2.48 16.78 -13.78
N ALA A 235 3.31 16.35 -12.82
CA ALA A 235 3.28 15.06 -12.15
C ALA A 235 4.09 15.13 -10.84
N GLY A 236 4.03 14.11 -10.00
CA GLY A 236 4.80 14.05 -8.76
C GLY A 236 4.51 15.24 -7.86
N TYR A 237 3.24 15.69 -7.83
CA TYR A 237 2.73 16.87 -7.12
C TYR A 237 3.16 18.22 -7.70
N HIS A 238 4.16 18.29 -8.58
CA HIS A 238 4.67 19.51 -9.20
C HIS A 238 3.88 19.91 -10.45
N ALA A 239 3.56 21.18 -10.56
CA ALA A 239 2.93 21.74 -11.79
C ALA A 239 3.92 21.82 -12.95
N LYS A 240 5.23 21.98 -12.67
CA LYS A 240 6.29 22.15 -13.66
C LYS A 240 7.53 21.32 -13.33
N GLY A 241 8.28 20.99 -14.39
CA GLY A 241 9.59 20.32 -14.29
C GLY A 241 9.52 18.81 -14.15
N ILE A 242 8.34 18.24 -13.91
CA ILE A 242 8.12 16.80 -13.92
C ILE A 242 7.04 16.45 -14.95
N TYR A 243 7.27 15.38 -15.70
CA TYR A 243 6.44 14.97 -16.83
C TYR A 243 5.93 13.55 -16.62
N ARG A 244 4.75 13.26 -17.17
CA ARG A 244 4.07 11.96 -17.18
C ARG A 244 3.87 11.45 -18.61
N PRO A 245 3.61 10.12 -18.82
CA PRO A 245 3.58 9.54 -20.17
C PRO A 245 2.30 9.82 -20.95
N THR A 246 1.17 10.03 -20.27
CA THR A 246 -0.15 10.21 -20.90
C THR A 246 -0.96 11.31 -20.21
N PRO A 247 -1.98 11.89 -20.88
CA PRO A 247 -2.89 12.85 -20.25
C PRO A 247 -3.68 12.25 -19.09
N HIS A 248 -4.09 10.98 -19.19
CA HIS A 248 -4.93 10.24 -18.24
C HIS A 248 -4.30 8.91 -17.87
N CYS A 249 -4.37 8.55 -16.59
CA CYS A 249 -3.82 7.31 -16.05
C CYS A 249 -4.46 7.02 -14.69
N MET A 250 -4.52 5.73 -14.27
CA MET A 250 -4.91 5.32 -12.92
C MET A 250 -4.14 6.08 -11.83
N MET A 251 -2.87 6.40 -12.09
CA MET A 251 -2.02 7.15 -11.15
C MET A 251 -2.31 8.66 -11.12
N ARG A 252 -3.32 9.12 -11.86
CA ARG A 252 -3.72 10.52 -11.93
C ARG A 252 -5.21 10.73 -11.67
N ASP A 253 -6.05 9.95 -12.34
CA ASP A 253 -7.50 10.14 -12.39
C ASP A 253 -8.23 8.80 -12.60
N TYR A 254 -9.54 8.84 -12.87
CA TYR A 254 -10.37 7.64 -13.05
C TYR A 254 -10.20 7.00 -14.45
N ALA A 255 -8.96 6.77 -14.86
CA ALA A 255 -8.63 6.09 -16.10
C ALA A 255 -7.92 4.76 -15.84
N PRO A 256 -7.82 3.85 -16.81
CA PRO A 256 -6.95 2.67 -16.72
C PRO A 256 -5.48 3.06 -16.54
N PHE A 257 -4.65 2.13 -16.08
CA PHE A 257 -3.19 2.33 -16.11
C PHE A 257 -2.73 2.60 -17.54
N CYS A 258 -1.87 3.59 -17.71
CA CYS A 258 -1.24 3.89 -19.00
C CYS A 258 -0.26 2.76 -19.42
N PRO A 259 0.19 2.73 -20.69
CA PRO A 259 1.09 1.66 -21.16
C PRO A 259 2.38 1.55 -20.35
N VAL A 260 2.94 2.65 -19.86
CA VAL A 260 4.16 2.65 -19.03
C VAL A 260 3.90 1.99 -17.67
N CYS A 261 2.83 2.37 -16.99
CA CYS A 261 2.42 1.79 -15.72
C CYS A 261 2.07 0.31 -15.85
N THR A 262 1.32 -0.05 -16.90
CA THR A 262 0.96 -1.45 -17.20
C THR A 262 2.19 -2.30 -17.46
N ARG A 263 3.15 -1.80 -18.26
CA ARG A 263 4.43 -2.49 -18.50
C ARG A 263 5.14 -2.76 -17.17
N ARG A 264 5.26 -1.74 -16.33
CA ARG A 264 5.96 -1.88 -15.05
C ARG A 264 5.32 -2.93 -14.14
N LEU A 265 4.00 -2.93 -14.02
CA LEU A 265 3.28 -3.93 -13.22
C LEU A 265 3.50 -5.34 -13.77
N ASN A 266 3.42 -5.53 -15.09
CA ASN A 266 3.69 -6.84 -15.70
C ASN A 266 5.13 -7.31 -15.47
N GLU A 267 6.14 -6.42 -15.57
CA GLU A 267 7.53 -6.73 -15.24
C GLU A 267 7.68 -7.28 -13.81
N ILE A 268 6.95 -6.68 -12.85
CA ILE A 268 6.95 -7.17 -11.47
C ILE A 268 6.24 -8.52 -11.35
N PHE A 269 5.06 -8.69 -11.96
CA PHE A 269 4.36 -10.00 -11.93
C PHE A 269 5.23 -11.12 -12.52
N ASP A 270 5.96 -10.85 -13.61
CA ASP A 270 6.86 -11.82 -14.23
C ASP A 270 8.05 -12.21 -13.35
N LEU A 271 8.44 -11.37 -12.37
CA LEU A 271 9.47 -11.73 -11.39
C LEU A 271 8.98 -12.81 -10.40
N TYR A 272 7.71 -12.76 -10.01
CA TYR A 272 7.10 -13.70 -9.07
C TYR A 272 6.58 -14.98 -9.75
N CYS A 273 6.12 -14.88 -10.98
CA CYS A 273 5.41 -15.95 -11.71
C CYS A 273 6.32 -16.64 -12.74
N ARG A 274 7.36 -17.30 -12.28
CA ARG A 274 8.33 -18.02 -13.13
C ARG A 274 8.11 -19.53 -13.16
#